data_eff15f0d66363e54bf3fe7b53564fc01
#
_entry.id   eff15f0d66363e54bf3fe7b53564fc01
#
_cell.length_a   1.000
_cell.length_b   1.000
_cell.length_c   1.000
_cell.angle_alpha   90.00
_cell.angle_beta   90.00
_cell.angle_gamma   90.00
#
_symmetry.space_group_name_H-M   'P 1'
#
loop_
_entity.id
_entity.type
_entity.pdbx_description
1 polymer ?
#
loop_
_entity_poly.entity_id
_entity_poly.type
_entity_poly.pdbx_seq_one_letter_code
_entity_poly.pdbx_strand_id
1 'polypeptide(L)'
;MRDMHTTFHQVKDVIKKFQKERGWDPHAKNLAISIAIEAAELLEHFHWDDSAEYEKKGHDKKKEIEKELADVVIYCLEFAMKTDIDVARAIEEKLKVNAKKYPAHLFKDKEKSAQNYYKLKAKHRTGK
;
A
#
# COMPACT_ATOMS: atom_id res chain seq x y z
N MET A 1 14.30 -13.30 -4.08
CA MET A 1 13.05 -13.30 -3.30
C MET A 1 11.86 -13.44 -4.25
N ARG A 2 10.81 -14.12 -3.83
CA ARG A 2 9.53 -14.22 -4.55
C ARG A 2 8.39 -14.24 -3.51
N ASP A 3 7.27 -13.58 -3.81
CA ASP A 3 6.14 -13.41 -2.88
C ASP A 3 5.64 -14.71 -2.26
N MET A 4 5.58 -15.79 -3.04
CA MET A 4 5.11 -17.10 -2.55
C MET A 4 6.02 -17.75 -1.49
N HIS A 5 7.26 -17.31 -1.36
CA HIS A 5 8.28 -17.95 -0.52
C HIS A 5 9.00 -16.98 0.42
N THR A 6 8.65 -15.70 0.37
CA THR A 6 9.33 -14.64 1.12
C THR A 6 8.38 -14.01 2.14
N THR A 7 8.77 -13.98 3.39
CA THR A 7 8.00 -13.35 4.46
C THR A 7 8.37 -11.87 4.59
N PHE A 8 7.50 -11.06 5.19
CA PHE A 8 7.84 -9.68 5.58
C PHE A 8 9.10 -9.60 6.44
N HIS A 9 9.33 -10.59 7.30
CA HIS A 9 10.53 -10.65 8.12
C HIS A 9 11.80 -10.74 7.26
N GLN A 10 11.82 -11.64 6.30
CA GLN A 10 12.96 -11.79 5.38
C GLN A 10 13.21 -10.53 4.54
N VAL A 11 12.15 -9.86 4.08
CA VAL A 11 12.31 -8.59 3.35
C VAL A 11 12.88 -7.51 4.26
N LYS A 12 12.37 -7.38 5.49
CA LYS A 12 12.89 -6.44 6.50
C LYS A 12 14.37 -6.68 6.79
N ASP A 13 14.82 -7.93 6.86
CA ASP A 13 16.23 -8.25 7.10
C ASP A 13 17.13 -7.77 5.96
N VAL A 14 16.69 -7.92 4.70
CA VAL A 14 17.44 -7.43 3.52
C VAL A 14 17.52 -5.91 3.55
N ILE A 15 16.41 -5.22 3.83
CA ILE A 15 16.37 -3.74 3.93
C ILE A 15 17.28 -3.27 5.07
N LYS A 16 17.19 -3.89 6.24
CA LYS A 16 18.01 -3.55 7.42
C LYS A 16 19.52 -3.70 7.12
N LYS A 17 19.89 -4.76 6.43
CA LYS A 17 21.28 -4.96 5.99
C LYS A 17 21.73 -3.83 5.06
N PHE A 18 20.92 -3.50 4.07
CA PHE A 18 21.18 -2.43 3.12
C PHE A 18 21.38 -1.07 3.80
N GLN A 19 20.51 -0.71 4.77
CA GLN A 19 20.64 0.51 5.57
C GLN A 19 21.92 0.51 6.42
N LYS A 20 22.19 -0.61 7.12
CA LYS A 20 23.36 -0.74 7.98
C LYS A 20 24.68 -0.54 7.22
N GLU A 21 24.81 -1.11 6.04
CA GLU A 21 25.98 -0.96 5.19
C GLU A 21 26.25 0.50 4.77
N ARG A 22 25.23 1.35 4.82
CA ARG A 22 25.28 2.80 4.47
C ARG A 22 25.23 3.74 5.64
N GLY A 23 25.12 3.20 6.85
CA GLY A 23 24.97 4.01 8.06
C GLY A 23 23.67 4.83 8.11
N TRP A 24 22.63 4.36 7.44
CA TRP A 24 21.34 5.05 7.39
C TRP A 24 20.44 4.66 8.56
N ASP A 25 19.94 5.67 9.25
CA ASP A 25 18.98 5.53 10.35
C ASP A 25 17.94 6.67 10.30
N PRO A 26 17.02 6.64 9.33
CA PRO A 26 16.04 7.70 9.14
C PRO A 26 15.03 7.76 10.28
N HIS A 27 14.54 8.97 10.59
CA HIS A 27 13.46 9.17 11.55
C HIS A 27 12.10 8.76 10.98
N ALA A 28 11.18 8.30 11.81
CA ALA A 28 9.84 7.85 11.42
C ALA A 28 9.07 8.91 10.61
N LYS A 29 9.18 10.20 11.00
CA LYS A 29 8.56 11.31 10.26
C LYS A 29 9.08 11.39 8.81
N ASN A 30 10.39 11.26 8.61
CA ASN A 30 11.00 11.32 7.28
C ASN A 30 10.57 10.11 6.42
N LEU A 31 10.45 8.94 7.03
CA LEU A 31 9.92 7.75 6.35
C LEU A 31 8.46 7.93 5.93
N ALA A 32 7.62 8.54 6.77
CA ALA A 32 6.23 8.85 6.41
C ALA A 32 6.15 9.86 5.25
N ILE A 33 7.04 10.85 5.20
CA ILE A 33 7.16 11.79 4.08
C ILE A 33 7.59 11.03 2.81
N SER A 34 8.60 10.16 2.91
CA SER A 34 9.08 9.37 1.77
C SER A 34 7.97 8.47 1.20
N ILE A 35 7.18 7.81 2.05
CA ILE A 35 6.02 7.02 1.59
C ILE A 35 5.08 7.87 0.74
N ALA A 36 4.78 9.10 1.14
CA ALA A 36 3.90 9.99 0.39
C ALA A 36 4.52 10.44 -0.94
N ILE A 37 5.83 10.69 -0.98
CA ILE A 37 6.57 11.06 -2.19
C ILE A 37 6.56 9.92 -3.19
N GLU A 38 6.96 8.71 -2.78
CA GLU A 38 7.00 7.54 -3.66
C GLU A 38 5.60 7.14 -4.15
N ALA A 39 4.58 7.30 -3.31
CA ALA A 39 3.19 7.10 -3.74
C ALA A 39 2.77 8.13 -4.80
N ALA A 40 3.25 9.36 -4.73
CA ALA A 40 3.02 10.38 -5.75
C ALA A 40 3.78 10.05 -7.05
N GLU A 41 5.01 9.54 -6.98
CA GLU A 41 5.78 9.09 -8.15
C GLU A 41 5.09 7.90 -8.83
N LEU A 42 4.57 6.95 -8.06
CA LEU A 42 3.72 5.89 -8.60
C LEU A 42 2.48 6.47 -9.32
N LEU A 43 1.83 7.48 -8.75
CA LEU A 43 0.66 8.14 -9.34
C LEU A 43 1.00 8.85 -10.66
N GLU A 44 2.19 9.41 -10.82
CA GLU A 44 2.62 10.12 -12.04
C GLU A 44 2.54 9.24 -13.28
N HIS A 45 2.75 7.92 -13.15
CA HIS A 45 2.62 6.98 -14.26
C HIS A 45 1.19 6.88 -14.81
N PHE A 46 0.18 7.32 -14.05
CA PHE A 46 -1.25 7.23 -14.37
C PHE A 46 -1.91 8.59 -14.57
N HIS A 47 -1.21 9.67 -14.25
CA HIS A 47 -1.79 11.00 -14.11
C HIS A 47 -2.45 11.53 -15.39
N TRP A 48 -1.90 11.19 -16.54
CA TRP A 48 -2.36 11.64 -17.87
C TRP A 48 -3.03 10.53 -18.67
N ASP A 49 -3.09 9.32 -18.14
CA ASP A 49 -3.65 8.18 -18.85
C ASP A 49 -5.12 7.99 -18.45
N ASP A 50 -6.00 7.84 -19.43
CA ASP A 50 -7.31 7.25 -19.21
C ASP A 50 -7.12 5.80 -18.75
N SER A 51 -7.92 5.32 -17.79
CA SER A 51 -7.82 3.97 -17.24
C SER A 51 -7.90 2.88 -18.31
N ALA A 52 -8.65 3.13 -19.40
CA ALA A 52 -8.72 2.23 -20.55
C ALA A 52 -7.44 2.21 -21.40
N GLU A 53 -6.71 3.34 -21.50
CA GLU A 53 -5.42 3.39 -22.20
C GLU A 53 -4.30 2.73 -21.40
N TYR A 54 -4.37 2.81 -20.07
CA TYR A 54 -3.39 2.19 -19.20
C TYR A 54 -3.38 0.66 -19.33
N GLU A 55 -4.53 0.02 -19.39
CA GLU A 55 -4.62 -1.42 -19.59
C GLU A 55 -3.98 -1.88 -20.92
N LYS A 56 -4.02 -1.02 -21.95
CA LYS A 56 -3.36 -1.27 -23.24
C LYS A 56 -1.85 -1.00 -23.23
N LYS A 57 -1.40 0.01 -22.47
CA LYS A 57 0.01 0.44 -22.38
C LYS A 57 0.76 -0.17 -21.19
N GLY A 58 0.04 -0.87 -20.30
CA GLY A 58 0.58 -1.37 -19.04
C GLY A 58 1.77 -2.33 -19.15
N HIS A 59 1.98 -2.92 -20.32
CA HIS A 59 3.16 -3.74 -20.58
C HIS A 59 4.45 -2.91 -20.76
N ASP A 60 4.38 -1.72 -21.36
CA ASP A 60 5.57 -0.93 -21.69
C ASP A 60 6.14 -0.19 -20.47
N LYS A 61 5.28 0.20 -19.51
CA LYS A 61 5.67 0.91 -18.28
C LYS A 61 5.76 0.00 -17.04
N LYS A 62 5.55 -1.29 -17.19
CA LYS A 62 5.49 -2.20 -16.03
C LYS A 62 6.75 -2.17 -15.17
N LYS A 63 7.93 -2.08 -15.79
CA LYS A 63 9.21 -2.06 -15.06
C LYS A 63 9.41 -0.79 -14.24
N GLU A 64 8.98 0.36 -14.75
CA GLU A 64 9.01 1.63 -14.01
C GLU A 64 8.04 1.57 -12.82
N ILE A 65 6.82 1.12 -13.06
CA ILE A 65 5.80 0.95 -12.01
C ILE A 65 6.24 -0.03 -10.93
N GLU A 66 6.90 -1.13 -11.30
CA GLU A 66 7.48 -2.08 -10.33
C GLU A 66 8.50 -1.42 -9.41
N LYS A 67 9.31 -0.48 -9.90
CA LYS A 67 10.28 0.25 -9.09
C LYS A 67 9.59 1.18 -8.10
N GLU A 68 8.67 2.02 -8.56
CA GLU A 68 7.93 2.95 -7.69
C GLU A 68 7.10 2.21 -6.63
N LEU A 69 6.46 1.11 -7.02
CA LEU A 69 5.77 0.26 -6.05
C LEU A 69 6.73 -0.34 -5.03
N ALA A 70 7.92 -0.79 -5.47
CA ALA A 70 8.94 -1.32 -4.57
C ALA A 70 9.41 -0.26 -3.58
N ASP A 71 9.64 0.98 -4.01
CA ASP A 71 10.06 2.08 -3.16
C ASP A 71 8.99 2.41 -2.10
N VAL A 72 7.71 2.46 -2.47
CA VAL A 72 6.60 2.60 -1.52
C VAL A 72 6.62 1.50 -0.45
N VAL A 73 6.77 0.23 -0.86
CA VAL A 73 6.77 -0.91 0.06
C VAL A 73 8.02 -0.90 0.95
N ILE A 74 9.19 -0.58 0.41
CA ILE A 74 10.44 -0.47 1.18
C ILE A 74 10.27 0.57 2.30
N TYR A 75 9.83 1.79 2.00
CA TYR A 75 9.62 2.83 3.01
C TYR A 75 8.53 2.46 4.02
N CYS A 76 7.47 1.76 3.61
CA CYS A 76 6.47 1.23 4.53
C CYS A 76 7.08 0.22 5.52
N LEU A 77 7.94 -0.68 5.06
CA LEU A 77 8.60 -1.67 5.91
C LEU A 77 9.68 -1.02 6.80
N GLU A 78 10.42 -0.03 6.31
CA GLU A 78 11.33 0.77 7.12
C GLU A 78 10.60 1.51 8.24
N PHE A 79 9.45 2.13 7.92
CA PHE A 79 8.59 2.77 8.92
C PHE A 79 8.11 1.76 9.97
N ALA A 80 7.66 0.58 9.54
CA ALA A 80 7.22 -0.47 10.44
C ALA A 80 8.35 -0.95 11.37
N MET A 81 9.59 -1.10 10.86
CA MET A 81 10.75 -1.44 11.68
C MET A 81 11.08 -0.33 12.68
N LYS A 82 11.02 0.92 12.25
CA LYS A 82 11.32 2.09 13.11
C LYS A 82 10.29 2.29 14.24
N THR A 83 9.06 1.88 14.02
CA THR A 83 7.93 2.03 14.95
C THR A 83 7.51 0.75 15.66
N ASP A 84 8.25 -0.35 15.45
CA ASP A 84 7.97 -1.66 16.02
C ASP A 84 6.56 -2.20 15.69
N ILE A 85 6.11 -1.96 14.46
CA ILE A 85 4.81 -2.44 13.98
C ILE A 85 4.95 -3.80 13.30
N ASP A 86 4.16 -4.78 13.76
CA ASP A 86 3.93 -6.04 13.05
C ASP A 86 2.91 -5.82 11.92
N VAL A 87 3.44 -5.71 10.70
CA VAL A 87 2.62 -5.37 9.51
C VAL A 87 1.61 -6.46 9.19
N ALA A 88 2.00 -7.74 9.29
CA ALA A 88 1.10 -8.85 8.98
C ALA A 88 -0.12 -8.87 9.92
N ARG A 89 0.14 -8.72 11.23
CA ARG A 89 -0.91 -8.61 12.24
C ARG A 89 -1.78 -7.37 12.02
N ALA A 90 -1.15 -6.21 11.77
CA ALA A 90 -1.88 -4.96 11.53
C ALA A 90 -2.81 -5.06 10.31
N ILE A 91 -2.36 -5.71 9.23
CA ILE A 91 -3.19 -5.97 8.05
C ILE A 91 -4.37 -6.89 8.40
N GLU A 92 -4.11 -8.00 9.09
CA GLU A 92 -5.17 -8.94 9.48
C GLU A 92 -6.25 -8.27 10.35
N GLU A 93 -5.83 -7.53 11.36
CA GLU A 93 -6.75 -6.79 12.25
C GLU A 93 -7.54 -5.73 11.46
N LYS A 94 -6.88 -5.01 10.57
CA LYS A 94 -7.54 -3.99 9.72
C LYS A 94 -8.57 -4.61 8.77
N LEU A 95 -8.26 -5.75 8.18
CA LEU A 95 -9.21 -6.46 7.31
C LEU A 95 -10.44 -6.97 8.09
N LYS A 96 -10.27 -7.44 9.31
CA LYS A 96 -11.41 -7.80 10.20
C LYS A 96 -12.32 -6.59 10.48
N VAL A 97 -11.74 -5.43 10.75
CA VAL A 97 -12.48 -4.18 10.93
C VAL A 97 -13.20 -3.78 9.64
N ASN A 98 -12.52 -3.84 8.50
CA ASN A 98 -13.09 -3.50 7.20
C ASN A 98 -14.23 -4.46 6.80
N ALA A 99 -14.10 -5.76 7.10
CA ALA A 99 -15.15 -6.75 6.83
C ALA A 99 -16.44 -6.44 7.61
N LYS A 100 -16.33 -5.96 8.84
CA LYS A 100 -17.49 -5.49 9.63
C LYS A 100 -18.07 -4.19 9.08
N LYS A 101 -17.20 -3.26 8.66
CA LYS A 101 -17.59 -1.95 8.09
C LYS A 101 -18.25 -2.11 6.73
N TYR A 102 -17.79 -3.02 5.91
CA TYR A 102 -18.24 -3.28 4.55
C TYR A 102 -18.71 -4.74 4.40
N PRO A 103 -19.93 -5.08 4.89
CA PRO A 103 -20.42 -6.45 4.80
C PRO A 103 -20.50 -6.95 3.35
N ALA A 104 -19.99 -8.12 3.07
CA ALA A 104 -19.85 -8.64 1.70
C ALA A 104 -21.17 -8.69 0.92
N HIS A 105 -22.30 -8.98 1.60
CA HIS A 105 -23.60 -9.07 0.94
C HIS A 105 -24.09 -7.73 0.33
N LEU A 106 -23.57 -6.59 0.79
CA LEU A 106 -23.89 -5.26 0.23
C LEU A 106 -23.13 -4.92 -1.06
N PHE A 107 -22.17 -5.76 -1.43
CA PHE A 107 -21.27 -5.52 -2.57
C PHE A 107 -21.38 -6.58 -3.68
N LYS A 108 -22.33 -7.51 -3.57
CA LYS A 108 -22.56 -8.53 -4.61
C LYS A 108 -23.17 -7.95 -5.89
N ASP A 109 -23.99 -6.91 -5.76
CA ASP A 109 -24.55 -6.16 -6.88
C ASP A 109 -23.55 -5.07 -7.30
N LYS A 110 -22.93 -5.23 -8.47
CA LYS A 110 -21.91 -4.30 -8.98
C LYS A 110 -22.45 -2.89 -9.21
N GLU A 111 -23.72 -2.74 -9.59
CA GLU A 111 -24.35 -1.43 -9.83
C GLU A 111 -24.53 -0.63 -8.53
N LYS A 112 -24.81 -1.31 -7.42
CA LYS A 112 -25.01 -0.70 -6.10
C LYS A 112 -23.75 -0.62 -5.25
N SER A 113 -22.69 -1.35 -5.63
CA SER A 113 -21.48 -1.49 -4.84
C SER A 113 -20.80 -0.15 -4.54
N ALA A 114 -20.61 0.71 -5.53
CA ALA A 114 -19.99 2.02 -5.36
C ALA A 114 -20.83 2.94 -4.45
N GLN A 115 -22.15 2.98 -4.63
CA GLN A 115 -23.05 3.77 -3.79
C GLN A 115 -23.03 3.29 -2.34
N ASN A 116 -23.07 1.98 -2.12
CA ASN A 116 -23.00 1.38 -0.79
C ASN A 116 -21.66 1.68 -0.11
N TYR A 117 -20.55 1.64 -0.85
CA TYR A 117 -19.24 2.02 -0.34
C TYR A 117 -19.21 3.46 0.18
N TYR A 118 -19.64 4.42 -0.61
CA TYR A 118 -19.62 5.83 -0.22
C TYR A 118 -20.57 6.12 0.94
N LYS A 119 -21.76 5.52 0.98
CA LYS A 119 -22.70 5.65 2.09
C LYS A 119 -22.10 5.13 3.40
N LEU A 120 -21.51 3.95 3.40
CA LEU A 120 -20.90 3.35 4.57
C LEU A 120 -19.66 4.14 5.03
N LYS A 121 -18.84 4.60 4.09
CA LYS A 121 -17.67 5.43 4.39
C LYS A 121 -18.08 6.74 5.06
N ALA A 122 -19.10 7.42 4.57
CA ALA A 122 -19.64 8.64 5.16
C ALA A 122 -20.19 8.39 6.58
N LYS A 123 -20.99 7.35 6.76
CA LYS A 123 -21.53 6.94 8.06
C LYS A 123 -20.44 6.71 9.10
N HIS A 124 -19.38 6.01 8.75
CA HIS A 124 -18.28 5.73 9.68
C HIS A 124 -17.37 6.94 9.96
N ARG A 125 -17.31 7.92 9.07
CA ARG A 125 -16.61 9.19 9.31
C ARG A 125 -17.33 10.11 10.27
N THR A 126 -18.67 10.13 10.21
CA THR A 126 -19.51 11.04 11.01
C THR A 126 -19.93 10.45 12.35
N GLY A 127 -19.71 9.17 12.59
CA GLY A 127 -20.15 8.47 13.79
C GLY A 127 -21.69 8.34 13.91
N LYS A 128 -22.38 8.54 12.81
CA LYS A 128 -23.86 8.47 12.76
C LYS A 128 -24.33 7.21 12.06
#